data_2d2a6c04815650d8bb1e85861b93ebc5
#
_entry.id   2d2a6c04815650d8bb1e85861b93ebc5
#
_cell.length_a   1.000
_cell.length_b   1.000
_cell.length_c   1.000
_cell.angle_alpha   90.00
_cell.angle_beta   90.00
_cell.angle_gamma   90.00
#
_symmetry.space_group_name_H-M   'P 1'
#
loop_
_entity.id
_entity.type
_entity.pdbx_description
1 polymer ?
#
loop_
_entity_poly.entity_id
_entity_poly.type
_entity_poly.pdbx_seq_one_letter_code
_entity_poly.pdbx_strand_id
1 'polypeptide(L)'
;MRIGMISPYSLTVPGGVQNQILCLAKAIRKLGVDVRVLGPCDGPPPETGITPLGNSLPMATNGSIAPLAPDAAAQLRVIRALRDEQFDVLHVHEPLAPGPTLTAIVLKQSPIVATYHRSGPSKFYDYFNRPAKWAASRIEINCAVSEEAAKTARDALGGKYEILFNGIDLGLFHNDGPKNPNPTIFFVGRHEPRKGLEVLIRSM
;
A
#
# COMPACT_ATOMS: atom_id res chain seq x y z
N MET A 1 -18.47 -13.76 -0.16
CA MET A 1 -17.81 -12.56 0.38
C MET A 1 -16.97 -11.95 -0.72
N ARG A 2 -17.14 -10.66 -0.94
CA ARG A 2 -16.39 -9.89 -1.94
C ARG A 2 -15.59 -8.78 -1.28
N ILE A 3 -14.28 -8.75 -1.51
CA ILE A 3 -13.35 -7.79 -0.90
C ILE A 3 -12.90 -6.78 -1.95
N GLY A 4 -13.03 -5.49 -1.63
CA GLY A 4 -12.41 -4.40 -2.38
C GLY A 4 -11.07 -4.04 -1.75
N MET A 5 -9.96 -4.33 -2.43
CA MET A 5 -8.62 -3.99 -1.94
C MET A 5 -8.14 -2.72 -2.65
N ILE A 6 -7.82 -1.66 -1.90
CA ILE A 6 -7.56 -0.34 -2.46
C ILE A 6 -6.10 0.04 -2.30
N SER A 7 -5.44 0.30 -3.45
CA SER A 7 -4.06 0.81 -3.52
C SER A 7 -4.03 2.32 -3.61
N PRO A 8 -3.21 3.01 -2.81
CA PRO A 8 -2.96 4.44 -2.99
C PRO A 8 -2.06 4.72 -4.20
N TYR A 9 -1.18 3.75 -4.52
CA TYR A 9 -0.12 3.90 -5.52
C TYR A 9 -0.47 3.21 -6.82
N SER A 10 0.07 3.73 -7.93
CA SER A 10 -0.09 3.11 -9.24
C SER A 10 0.39 1.66 -9.26
N LEU A 11 -0.50 0.75 -9.64
CA LEU A 11 -0.25 -0.69 -9.69
C LEU A 11 0.68 -1.10 -10.84
N THR A 12 0.90 -0.20 -11.80
CA THR A 12 1.82 -0.40 -12.93
C THR A 12 3.25 0.06 -12.62
N VAL A 13 3.44 0.77 -11.50
CA VAL A 13 4.76 1.20 -11.04
C VAL A 13 5.27 0.21 -9.98
N PRO A 14 6.45 -0.40 -10.16
CA PRO A 14 6.99 -1.36 -9.18
C PRO A 14 7.21 -0.72 -7.81
N GLY A 15 6.76 -1.38 -6.75
CA GLY A 15 6.92 -0.92 -5.37
C GLY A 15 6.49 -1.98 -4.36
N GLY A 16 7.02 -1.87 -3.14
CA GLY A 16 6.77 -2.85 -2.09
C GLY A 16 5.31 -2.96 -1.69
N VAL A 17 4.61 -1.82 -1.60
CA VAL A 17 3.17 -1.79 -1.24
C VAL A 17 2.32 -2.40 -2.36
N GLN A 18 2.58 -2.02 -3.61
CA GLN A 18 1.87 -2.54 -4.78
C GLN A 18 2.03 -4.06 -4.90
N ASN A 19 3.28 -4.54 -4.78
CA ASN A 19 3.56 -5.97 -4.80
C ASN A 19 2.85 -6.72 -3.68
N GLN A 20 2.87 -6.17 -2.45
CA GLN A 20 2.15 -6.76 -1.32
C GLN A 20 0.64 -6.86 -1.59
N ILE A 21 0.02 -5.80 -2.13
CA ILE A 21 -1.39 -5.78 -2.48
C ILE A 21 -1.74 -6.87 -3.50
N LEU A 22 -0.97 -6.96 -4.59
CA LEU A 22 -1.21 -7.93 -5.64
C LEU A 22 -0.98 -9.37 -5.15
N CYS A 23 0.09 -9.63 -4.40
CA CYS A 23 0.37 -10.93 -3.83
C CYS A 23 -0.71 -11.36 -2.83
N LEU A 24 -1.15 -10.45 -1.95
CA LEU A 24 -2.21 -10.71 -0.99
C LEU A 24 -3.54 -10.98 -1.67
N ALA A 25 -3.93 -10.18 -2.67
CA ALA A 25 -5.14 -10.40 -3.46
C ALA A 25 -5.12 -11.79 -4.13
N LYS A 26 -3.98 -12.16 -4.73
CA LYS A 26 -3.80 -13.48 -5.34
C LYS A 26 -3.92 -14.62 -4.32
N ALA A 27 -3.33 -14.46 -3.14
CA ALA A 27 -3.41 -15.46 -2.07
C ALA A 27 -4.84 -15.63 -1.56
N ILE A 28 -5.57 -14.54 -1.33
CA ILE A 28 -6.96 -14.58 -0.85
C ILE A 28 -7.88 -15.20 -1.92
N ARG A 29 -7.68 -14.89 -3.21
CA ARG A 29 -8.42 -15.54 -4.32
C ARG A 29 -8.21 -17.06 -4.34
N LYS A 30 -7.00 -17.55 -4.04
CA LYS A 30 -6.72 -19.00 -3.93
C LYS A 30 -7.52 -19.67 -2.79
N LEU A 31 -7.97 -18.92 -1.80
CA LEU A 31 -8.85 -19.39 -0.73
C LEU A 31 -10.36 -19.36 -1.11
N GLY A 32 -10.68 -19.06 -2.37
CA GLY A 32 -12.05 -19.02 -2.88
C GLY A 32 -12.82 -17.73 -2.56
N VAL A 33 -12.13 -16.67 -2.12
CA VAL A 33 -12.75 -15.37 -1.84
C VAL A 33 -12.64 -14.47 -3.08
N ASP A 34 -13.74 -13.80 -3.43
CA ASP A 34 -13.75 -12.82 -4.51
C ASP A 34 -13.01 -11.54 -4.07
N VAL A 35 -11.91 -11.21 -4.74
CA VAL A 35 -11.11 -10.01 -4.46
C VAL A 35 -10.95 -9.17 -5.70
N ARG A 36 -11.36 -7.91 -5.63
CA ARG A 36 -11.13 -6.89 -6.64
C ARG A 36 -10.12 -5.88 -6.12
N VAL A 37 -9.07 -5.61 -6.89
CA VAL A 37 -8.08 -4.58 -6.56
C VAL A 37 -8.44 -3.30 -7.28
N LEU A 38 -8.48 -2.18 -6.57
CA LEU A 38 -8.73 -0.84 -7.10
C LEU A 38 -7.47 -0.01 -6.89
N GLY A 39 -6.98 0.64 -7.94
CA GLY A 39 -5.80 1.51 -7.81
C GLY A 39 -5.50 2.26 -9.10
N PRO A 40 -4.69 3.32 -9.03
CA PRO A 40 -4.20 4.00 -10.22
C PRO A 40 -3.41 3.03 -11.10
N CYS A 41 -3.45 3.25 -12.41
CA CYS A 41 -2.68 2.50 -13.40
C CYS A 41 -2.26 3.45 -14.51
N ASP A 42 -0.95 3.58 -14.74
CA ASP A 42 -0.39 4.45 -15.79
C ASP A 42 -0.29 3.74 -17.15
N GLY A 43 -0.89 2.57 -17.25
CA GLY A 43 -0.96 1.71 -18.44
C GLY A 43 -1.92 0.56 -18.19
N PRO A 44 -1.87 -0.50 -19.01
CA PRO A 44 -2.69 -1.68 -18.82
C PRO A 44 -2.47 -2.28 -17.41
N PRO A 45 -3.55 -2.70 -16.73
CA PRO A 45 -3.41 -3.38 -15.44
C PRO A 45 -2.47 -4.59 -15.53
N PRO A 46 -1.61 -4.83 -14.53
CA PRO A 46 -0.61 -5.91 -14.58
C PRO A 46 -1.22 -7.32 -14.54
N GLU A 47 -2.46 -7.45 -14.08
CA GLU A 47 -3.19 -8.71 -14.01
C GLU A 47 -4.71 -8.51 -14.08
N THR A 48 -5.45 -9.60 -14.22
CA THR A 48 -6.92 -9.58 -14.16
C THR A 48 -7.42 -9.32 -12.74
N GLY A 49 -8.68 -8.87 -12.60
CA GLY A 49 -9.26 -8.56 -11.28
C GLY A 49 -8.81 -7.22 -10.71
N ILE A 50 -8.33 -6.31 -11.56
CA ILE A 50 -7.99 -4.93 -11.20
C ILE A 50 -8.99 -3.98 -11.85
N THR A 51 -9.45 -3.00 -11.11
CA THR A 51 -10.23 -1.84 -11.60
C THR A 51 -9.31 -0.62 -11.62
N PRO A 52 -8.86 -0.15 -12.79
CA PRO A 52 -8.00 1.02 -12.90
C PRO A 52 -8.76 2.30 -12.55
N LEU A 53 -8.16 3.13 -11.71
CA LEU A 53 -8.75 4.38 -11.24
C LEU A 53 -8.23 5.63 -11.98
N GLY A 54 -7.42 5.43 -13.03
CA GLY A 54 -6.77 6.49 -13.81
C GLY A 54 -5.27 6.53 -13.60
N ASN A 55 -4.63 7.53 -14.18
CA ASN A 55 -3.19 7.69 -14.10
C ASN A 55 -2.75 8.26 -12.75
N SER A 56 -1.51 7.98 -12.38
CA SER A 56 -0.89 8.57 -11.20
C SER A 56 -0.17 9.87 -11.51
N LEU A 57 0.03 10.67 -10.46
CA LEU A 57 0.88 11.86 -10.46
C LEU A 57 2.06 11.60 -9.52
N PRO A 58 3.30 11.92 -9.93
CA PRO A 58 4.46 11.78 -9.07
C PRO A 58 4.42 12.84 -7.94
N MET A 59 4.26 12.38 -6.71
CA MET A 59 4.22 13.24 -5.53
C MET A 59 5.42 12.98 -4.63
N ALA A 60 6.12 14.03 -4.23
CA ALA A 60 7.24 13.92 -3.29
C ALA A 60 6.73 13.50 -1.90
N THR A 61 7.28 12.43 -1.37
CA THR A 61 6.90 11.86 -0.08
C THR A 61 8.13 11.30 0.64
N ASN A 62 8.53 11.90 1.76
CA ASN A 62 9.60 11.38 2.64
C ASN A 62 10.90 10.99 1.91
N GLY A 63 11.43 11.87 1.06
CA GLY A 63 12.66 11.61 0.29
C GLY A 63 12.51 10.57 -0.81
N SER A 64 11.27 10.29 -1.23
CA SER A 64 10.91 9.39 -2.33
C SER A 64 9.80 10.02 -3.17
N ILE A 65 9.56 9.48 -4.34
CA ILE A 65 8.43 9.85 -5.20
C ILE A 65 7.38 8.75 -5.12
N ALA A 66 6.15 9.15 -4.77
CA ALA A 66 5.00 8.26 -4.70
C ALA A 66 4.07 8.51 -5.91
N PRO A 67 3.68 7.48 -6.68
CA PRO A 67 2.74 7.61 -7.80
C PRO A 67 1.29 7.55 -7.27
N LEU A 68 0.76 8.70 -6.85
CA LEU A 68 -0.58 8.88 -6.27
C LEU A 68 -1.57 9.42 -7.30
N ALA A 69 -2.88 9.27 -7.05
CA ALA A 69 -3.95 9.86 -7.89
C ALA A 69 -4.92 10.71 -7.05
N PRO A 70 -4.51 11.93 -6.67
CA PRO A 70 -5.35 12.82 -5.86
C PRO A 70 -6.40 13.59 -6.67
N ASP A 71 -6.43 13.44 -7.99
CA ASP A 71 -7.29 14.17 -8.89
C ASP A 71 -8.77 13.79 -8.77
N ALA A 72 -9.66 14.70 -9.16
CA ALA A 72 -11.11 14.52 -9.07
C ALA A 72 -11.62 13.34 -9.92
N ALA A 73 -10.99 13.06 -11.06
CA ALA A 73 -11.43 11.99 -11.93
C ALA A 73 -11.16 10.62 -11.31
N ALA A 74 -10.03 10.44 -10.64
CA ALA A 74 -9.73 9.24 -9.86
C ALA A 74 -10.74 9.05 -8.72
N GLN A 75 -11.09 10.13 -8.00
CA GLN A 75 -12.09 10.08 -6.93
C GLN A 75 -13.46 9.66 -7.45
N LEU A 76 -13.91 10.21 -8.57
CA LEU A 76 -15.19 9.82 -9.20
C LEU A 76 -15.19 8.35 -9.62
N ARG A 77 -14.06 7.82 -10.10
CA ARG A 77 -13.93 6.39 -10.44
C ARG A 77 -14.00 5.50 -9.19
N VAL A 78 -13.40 5.93 -8.07
CA VAL A 78 -13.54 5.22 -6.78
C VAL A 78 -15.01 5.19 -6.35
N ILE A 79 -15.69 6.34 -6.34
CA ILE A 79 -17.10 6.45 -5.95
C ILE A 79 -17.95 5.51 -6.79
N ARG A 80 -17.75 5.51 -8.11
CA ARG A 80 -18.46 4.63 -9.03
C ARG A 80 -18.16 3.16 -8.74
N ALA A 81 -16.89 2.79 -8.64
CA ALA A 81 -16.48 1.41 -8.38
C ALA A 81 -17.05 0.88 -7.06
N LEU A 82 -16.99 1.65 -5.98
CA LEU A 82 -17.54 1.26 -4.69
C LEU A 82 -19.05 1.02 -4.76
N ARG A 83 -19.79 1.90 -5.48
CA ARG A 83 -21.23 1.76 -5.66
C ARG A 83 -21.61 0.55 -6.52
N ASP A 84 -20.88 0.35 -7.63
CA ASP A 84 -21.26 -0.64 -8.65
C ASP A 84 -20.81 -2.07 -8.26
N GLU A 85 -19.70 -2.20 -7.51
CA GLU A 85 -19.10 -3.48 -7.15
C GLU A 85 -19.65 -4.09 -5.84
N GLN A 86 -20.27 -3.32 -4.97
CA GLN A 86 -20.94 -3.77 -3.73
C GLN A 86 -20.07 -4.70 -2.86
N PHE A 87 -18.96 -4.18 -2.35
CA PHE A 87 -18.04 -4.94 -1.50
C PHE A 87 -18.60 -5.21 -0.11
N ASP A 88 -18.39 -6.42 0.41
CA ASP A 88 -18.70 -6.77 1.80
C ASP A 88 -17.70 -6.15 2.77
N VAL A 89 -16.43 -6.02 2.36
CA VAL A 89 -15.32 -5.45 3.14
C VAL A 89 -14.39 -4.66 2.21
N LEU A 90 -13.90 -3.54 2.70
CA LEU A 90 -12.82 -2.79 2.05
C LEU A 90 -11.51 -3.02 2.80
N HIS A 91 -10.45 -3.40 2.09
CA HIS A 91 -9.09 -3.44 2.62
C HIS A 91 -8.27 -2.29 2.00
N VAL A 92 -7.94 -1.31 2.81
CA VAL A 92 -7.31 -0.06 2.36
C VAL A 92 -5.84 -0.05 2.79
N HIS A 93 -4.92 0.09 1.83
CA HIS A 93 -3.49 0.20 2.12
C HIS A 93 -3.06 1.68 2.16
N GLU A 94 -2.22 2.08 3.14
CA GLU A 94 -1.88 3.48 3.42
C GLU A 94 -3.12 4.38 3.46
N PRO A 95 -4.00 4.17 4.43
CA PRO A 95 -5.38 4.66 4.43
C PRO A 95 -5.51 6.17 4.30
N LEU A 96 -4.53 6.94 4.79
CA LEU A 96 -4.56 8.41 4.77
C LEU A 96 -3.79 9.01 3.60
N ALA A 97 -3.33 8.20 2.64
CA ALA A 97 -2.75 8.73 1.41
C ALA A 97 -3.83 9.49 0.61
N PRO A 98 -3.50 10.69 0.08
CA PRO A 98 -4.46 11.44 -0.70
C PRO A 98 -4.84 10.70 -1.99
N GLY A 99 -6.13 10.62 -2.26
CA GLY A 99 -6.65 9.96 -3.45
C GLY A 99 -7.62 8.81 -3.12
N PRO A 100 -7.54 7.67 -3.82
CA PRO A 100 -8.51 6.58 -3.74
C PRO A 100 -8.77 6.06 -2.32
N THR A 101 -7.72 5.88 -1.53
CA THR A 101 -7.80 5.31 -0.18
C THR A 101 -8.55 6.22 0.78
N LEU A 102 -8.20 7.50 0.82
CA LEU A 102 -8.88 8.47 1.66
C LEU A 102 -10.35 8.65 1.24
N THR A 103 -10.63 8.66 -0.08
CA THR A 103 -12.01 8.73 -0.59
C THR A 103 -12.84 7.53 -0.11
N ALA A 104 -12.31 6.32 -0.16
CA ALA A 104 -13.01 5.13 0.32
C ALA A 104 -13.33 5.21 1.82
N ILE A 105 -12.41 5.74 2.64
CA ILE A 105 -12.64 5.95 4.07
C ILE A 105 -13.71 6.99 4.33
N VAL A 106 -13.67 8.10 3.58
CA VAL A 106 -14.68 9.18 3.71
C VAL A 106 -16.08 8.68 3.34
N LEU A 107 -16.19 7.87 2.30
CA LEU A 107 -17.49 7.31 1.87
C LEU A 107 -17.98 6.21 2.82
N LYS A 108 -17.07 5.32 3.26
CA LYS A 108 -17.35 4.22 4.18
C LYS A 108 -18.59 3.41 3.80
N GLN A 109 -18.61 2.88 2.61
CA GLN A 109 -19.76 2.08 2.12
C GLN A 109 -19.81 0.66 2.70
N SER A 110 -18.69 0.18 3.26
CA SER A 110 -18.57 -1.15 3.89
C SER A 110 -17.58 -1.07 5.06
N PRO A 111 -17.53 -2.07 5.96
CA PRO A 111 -16.49 -2.17 6.99
C PRO A 111 -15.08 -2.10 6.38
N ILE A 112 -14.17 -1.40 7.06
CA ILE A 112 -12.82 -1.12 6.56
C ILE A 112 -11.77 -1.80 7.42
N VAL A 113 -10.92 -2.58 6.78
CA VAL A 113 -9.61 -3.00 7.29
C VAL A 113 -8.55 -2.09 6.67
N ALA A 114 -7.63 -1.56 7.45
CA ALA A 114 -6.55 -0.73 6.93
C ALA A 114 -5.19 -1.30 7.26
N THR A 115 -4.25 -1.24 6.30
CA THR A 115 -2.86 -1.63 6.51
C THR A 115 -1.93 -0.45 6.32
N TYR A 116 -1.16 -0.14 7.36
CA TYR A 116 -0.16 0.91 7.39
C TYR A 116 1.22 0.32 7.05
N HIS A 117 1.89 0.89 6.06
CA HIS A 117 3.21 0.44 5.58
C HIS A 117 4.33 1.40 5.94
N ARG A 118 3.97 2.62 6.31
CA ARG A 118 4.93 3.68 6.54
C ARG A 118 5.50 3.63 7.94
N SER A 119 6.80 3.76 8.04
CA SER A 119 7.53 4.03 9.27
C SER A 119 8.21 5.42 9.24
N GLY A 120 8.36 6.05 10.40
CA GLY A 120 9.02 7.33 10.59
C GLY A 120 8.08 8.55 10.54
N PRO A 121 8.59 9.73 10.93
CA PRO A 121 7.81 10.95 11.15
C PRO A 121 7.09 11.40 9.88
N SER A 122 5.92 12.00 10.04
CA SER A 122 5.08 12.46 8.95
C SER A 122 4.58 13.87 9.18
N LYS A 123 5.14 14.81 8.43
CA LYS A 123 4.64 16.20 8.40
C LYS A 123 3.14 16.27 8.08
N PHE A 124 2.63 15.31 7.30
CA PHE A 124 1.21 15.24 6.97
C PHE A 124 0.36 14.98 8.22
N TYR A 125 0.76 14.07 9.10
CA TYR A 125 0.03 13.80 10.35
C TYR A 125 0.09 14.99 11.31
N ASP A 126 1.20 15.73 11.31
CA ASP A 126 1.35 16.92 12.14
C ASP A 126 0.41 18.04 11.70
N TYR A 127 0.33 18.31 10.39
CA TYR A 127 -0.51 19.36 9.81
C TYR A 127 -2.01 19.04 9.84
N PHE A 128 -2.38 17.77 9.57
CA PHE A 128 -3.77 17.32 9.42
C PHE A 128 -4.24 16.44 10.58
N ASN A 129 -3.75 16.66 11.79
CA ASN A 129 -4.02 15.82 12.96
C ASN A 129 -5.51 15.52 13.20
N ARG A 130 -6.37 16.56 13.26
CA ARG A 130 -7.82 16.35 13.50
C ARG A 130 -8.52 15.63 12.36
N PRO A 131 -8.40 16.03 11.09
CA PRO A 131 -8.97 15.29 9.97
C PRO A 131 -8.43 13.86 9.85
N ALA A 132 -7.13 13.65 10.08
CA ALA A 132 -6.51 12.34 10.04
C ALA A 132 -7.06 11.40 11.14
N LYS A 133 -7.20 11.88 12.38
CA LYS A 133 -7.82 11.12 13.48
C LYS A 133 -9.28 10.81 13.19
N TRP A 134 -10.03 11.76 12.63
CA TRP A 134 -11.41 11.51 12.22
C TRP A 134 -11.48 10.42 11.15
N ALA A 135 -10.66 10.49 10.11
CA ALA A 135 -10.62 9.45 9.09
C ALA A 135 -10.21 8.08 9.68
N ALA A 136 -9.20 8.04 10.55
CA ALA A 136 -8.77 6.82 11.22
C ALA A 136 -9.84 6.21 12.13
N SER A 137 -10.68 7.04 12.77
CA SER A 137 -11.80 6.56 13.61
C SER A 137 -12.91 5.85 12.83
N ARG A 138 -12.89 5.90 11.49
CA ARG A 138 -13.85 5.22 10.61
C ARG A 138 -13.41 3.81 10.21
N ILE A 139 -12.22 3.38 10.64
CA ILE A 139 -11.62 2.09 10.33
C ILE A 139 -11.92 1.12 11.46
N GLU A 140 -12.45 -0.05 11.14
CA GLU A 140 -12.78 -1.08 12.12
C GLU A 140 -11.57 -1.84 12.62
N ILE A 141 -10.64 -2.18 11.71
CA ILE A 141 -9.44 -2.93 12.05
C ILE A 141 -8.22 -2.24 11.44
N ASN A 142 -7.29 -1.84 12.30
CA ASN A 142 -6.03 -1.28 11.87
C ASN A 142 -4.93 -2.35 11.95
N CYS A 143 -4.23 -2.56 10.84
CA CYS A 143 -3.09 -3.44 10.72
C CYS A 143 -1.84 -2.63 10.37
N ALA A 144 -0.67 -3.12 10.74
CA ALA A 144 0.59 -2.53 10.35
C ALA A 144 1.58 -3.63 9.95
N VAL A 145 2.45 -3.33 8.99
CA VAL A 145 3.41 -4.31 8.45
C VAL A 145 4.65 -4.51 9.32
N SER A 146 4.83 -3.70 10.35
CA SER A 146 5.90 -3.82 11.33
C SER A 146 5.56 -3.05 12.61
N GLU A 147 6.29 -3.32 13.68
CA GLU A 147 6.17 -2.59 14.94
C GLU A 147 6.46 -1.09 14.77
N GLU A 148 7.42 -0.72 13.92
CA GLU A 148 7.76 0.67 13.63
C GLU A 148 6.62 1.38 12.89
N ALA A 149 5.96 0.69 11.94
CA ALA A 149 4.80 1.23 11.25
C ALA A 149 3.63 1.40 12.23
N ALA A 150 3.38 0.41 13.08
CA ALA A 150 2.36 0.48 14.13
C ALA A 150 2.64 1.62 15.12
N LYS A 151 3.90 1.77 15.55
CA LYS A 151 4.31 2.86 16.45
C LYS A 151 4.07 4.21 15.79
N THR A 152 4.50 4.39 14.53
CA THR A 152 4.31 5.63 13.78
C THR A 152 2.83 6.01 13.68
N ALA A 153 1.97 5.06 13.32
CA ALA A 153 0.54 5.29 13.22
C ALA A 153 -0.11 5.56 14.60
N ARG A 154 0.27 4.81 15.62
CA ARG A 154 -0.24 4.96 17.00
C ARG A 154 0.13 6.31 17.60
N ASP A 155 1.36 6.76 17.43
CA ASP A 155 1.83 8.04 17.95
C ASP A 155 1.07 9.22 17.32
N ALA A 156 0.72 9.10 16.02
CA ALA A 156 0.01 10.14 15.28
C ALA A 156 -1.51 10.11 15.46
N LEU A 157 -2.11 8.93 15.43
CA LEU A 157 -3.55 8.72 15.29
C LEU A 157 -4.20 8.11 16.53
N GLY A 158 -3.41 7.49 17.41
CA GLY A 158 -3.92 6.67 18.52
C GLY A 158 -4.38 5.29 18.06
N GLY A 159 -5.13 4.59 18.91
CA GLY A 159 -5.75 3.31 18.58
C GLY A 159 -4.86 2.09 18.77
N LYS A 160 -5.40 0.92 18.39
CA LYS A 160 -4.72 -0.38 18.42
C LYS A 160 -4.40 -0.85 17.01
N TYR A 161 -3.30 -1.56 16.85
CA TYR A 161 -2.82 -2.05 15.57
C TYR A 161 -2.42 -3.52 15.71
N GLU A 162 -2.93 -4.35 14.80
CA GLU A 162 -2.50 -5.74 14.63
C GLU A 162 -1.29 -5.78 13.73
N ILE A 163 -0.27 -6.55 14.10
CA ILE A 163 0.93 -6.70 13.26
C ILE A 163 0.70 -7.80 12.24
N LEU A 164 0.65 -7.42 10.97
CA LEU A 164 0.56 -8.32 9.83
C LEU A 164 1.76 -8.07 8.89
N PHE A 165 2.80 -8.86 9.06
CA PHE A 165 3.99 -8.76 8.21
C PHE A 165 3.65 -8.98 6.73
N ASN A 166 4.43 -8.33 5.85
CA ASN A 166 4.33 -8.59 4.43
C ASN A 166 4.65 -10.05 4.11
N GLY A 167 3.78 -10.68 3.31
CA GLY A 167 4.02 -12.01 2.79
C GLY A 167 4.91 -11.99 1.55
N ILE A 168 5.57 -13.11 1.27
CA ILE A 168 6.32 -13.34 0.04
C ILE A 168 5.85 -14.62 -0.64
N ASP A 169 5.93 -14.67 -1.96
CA ASP A 169 5.65 -15.88 -2.72
C ASP A 169 6.92 -16.76 -2.72
N LEU A 170 6.91 -17.82 -1.92
CA LEU A 170 8.04 -18.76 -1.80
C LEU A 170 8.33 -19.49 -3.12
N GLY A 171 7.36 -19.58 -4.04
CA GLY A 171 7.59 -20.13 -5.37
C GLY A 171 8.47 -19.24 -6.26
N LEU A 172 8.53 -17.93 -5.97
CA LEU A 172 9.40 -16.98 -6.67
C LEU A 172 10.76 -16.79 -5.98
N PHE A 173 10.81 -16.98 -4.66
CA PHE A 173 12.01 -16.73 -3.85
C PHE A 173 12.57 -18.06 -3.31
N HIS A 174 13.09 -18.90 -4.22
CA HIS A 174 13.82 -20.10 -3.90
C HIS A 174 15.23 -20.05 -4.51
N ASN A 175 16.18 -20.70 -3.88
CA ASN A 175 17.55 -20.73 -4.35
C ASN A 175 17.92 -22.15 -4.78
N ASP A 176 17.80 -22.44 -6.08
CA ASP A 176 18.17 -23.71 -6.69
C ASP A 176 19.55 -23.64 -7.37
N GLY A 177 20.19 -22.49 -7.33
CA GLY A 177 21.50 -22.27 -7.95
C GLY A 177 22.67 -22.66 -7.05
N PRO A 178 23.84 -22.96 -7.64
CA PRO A 178 25.07 -23.15 -6.89
C PRO A 178 25.43 -21.84 -6.14
N LYS A 179 25.95 -21.97 -4.93
CA LYS A 179 26.49 -20.83 -4.20
C LYS A 179 27.66 -20.22 -4.97
N ASN A 180 27.71 -18.88 -5.00
CA ASN A 180 28.88 -18.19 -5.56
C ASN A 180 30.14 -18.59 -4.77
N PRO A 181 31.19 -19.09 -5.41
CA PRO A 181 32.43 -19.51 -4.73
C PRO A 181 33.19 -18.31 -4.14
N ASN A 182 32.94 -17.11 -4.66
CA ASN A 182 33.59 -15.89 -4.17
C ASN A 182 32.70 -15.17 -3.14
N PRO A 183 33.31 -14.55 -2.10
CA PRO A 183 32.59 -13.66 -1.20
C PRO A 183 31.84 -12.57 -1.99
N THR A 184 30.53 -12.52 -1.83
CA THR A 184 29.68 -11.61 -2.62
C THR A 184 28.83 -10.78 -1.69
N ILE A 185 28.87 -9.47 -1.86
CA ILE A 185 27.93 -8.54 -1.23
C ILE A 185 26.86 -8.20 -2.25
N PHE A 186 25.61 -8.52 -1.91
CA PHE A 186 24.47 -8.24 -2.76
C PHE A 186 23.64 -7.09 -2.19
N PHE A 187 23.42 -6.06 -3.00
CA PHE A 187 22.58 -4.90 -2.64
C PHE A 187 21.36 -4.82 -3.55
N VAL A 188 20.18 -4.71 -2.94
CA VAL A 188 18.92 -4.47 -3.64
C VAL A 188 18.24 -3.23 -3.09
N GLY A 189 17.95 -2.28 -3.95
CA GLY A 189 17.24 -1.06 -3.57
C GLY A 189 17.22 -0.02 -4.68
N ARG A 190 16.32 0.95 -4.55
CA ARG A 190 16.37 2.14 -5.40
C ARG A 190 17.61 2.98 -5.04
N HIS A 191 18.15 3.69 -6.02
CA HIS A 191 19.29 4.59 -5.79
C HIS A 191 18.82 5.87 -5.08
N GLU A 192 18.50 5.73 -3.82
CA GLU A 192 18.08 6.81 -2.92
C GLU A 192 19.05 6.89 -1.74
N PRO A 193 19.45 8.10 -1.27
CA PRO A 193 20.41 8.25 -0.17
C PRO A 193 20.04 7.42 1.07
N ARG A 194 18.76 7.37 1.42
CA ARG A 194 18.26 6.60 2.57
C ARG A 194 18.46 5.07 2.45
N LYS A 195 18.76 4.55 1.26
CA LYS A 195 19.03 3.12 1.04
C LYS A 195 20.47 2.73 1.32
N GLY A 196 21.35 3.71 1.51
CA GLY A 196 22.69 3.49 2.01
C GLY A 196 23.68 2.85 1.02
N LEU A 197 23.40 2.85 -0.30
CA LEU A 197 24.33 2.28 -1.28
C LEU A 197 25.70 2.97 -1.24
N GLU A 198 25.75 4.29 -1.10
CA GLU A 198 27.00 5.03 -0.98
C GLU A 198 27.78 4.63 0.28
N VAL A 199 27.09 4.43 1.39
CA VAL A 199 27.71 3.97 2.65
C VAL A 199 28.31 2.56 2.45
N LEU A 200 27.57 1.66 1.79
CA LEU A 200 28.05 0.31 1.49
C LEU A 200 29.32 0.37 0.63
N ILE A 201 29.32 1.13 -0.48
CA ILE A 201 30.48 1.25 -1.38
C ILE A 201 31.70 1.83 -0.65
N ARG A 202 31.52 2.83 0.21
CA ARG A 202 32.61 3.42 0.98
C ARG A 202 33.17 2.51 2.07
N SER A 203 32.41 1.49 2.49
CA SER A 203 32.83 0.51 3.51
C SER A 203 33.60 -0.70 2.94
N MET A 204 33.65 -0.82 1.63
CA MET A 204 34.39 -1.87 0.90
C MET A 204 35.82 -1.46 0.58
#